data_3c0baff9b114554462bc6a52b29ff12a
#
_entry.id   3c0baff9b114554462bc6a52b29ff12a
#
_cell.length_a   1.000
_cell.length_b   1.000
_cell.length_c   1.000
_cell.angle_alpha   90.00
_cell.angle_beta   90.00
_cell.angle_gamma   90.00
#
_symmetry.space_group_name_H-M   'P 1'
#
loop_
_entity.id
_entity.type
_entity.pdbx_description
1 polymer ?
#
loop_
_entity_poly.entity_id
_entity_poly.type
_entity_poly.pdbx_seq_one_letter_code
_entity_poly.pdbx_strand_id
1 'polypeptide(L)'
;MNTTAIRKFRDKLSADQPVYGLWVTLESPSITEMAVALGLDWIVIDAEHGHLDWRDIVGHMRAVVRSDTIALVRIAELNGALIKRSLDTGADGVIVPLLVTNCCVPFW
;
A
#
# COMPACT_ATOMS: atom_id res chain seq x y z
N MET A 1 0.77 -7.81 7.39
CA MET A 1 2.08 -7.20 7.04
C MET A 1 3.05 -8.29 6.59
N ASN A 2 3.65 -8.12 5.43
CA ASN A 2 4.58 -9.09 4.81
C ASN A 2 6.04 -8.64 4.99
N THR A 3 6.66 -9.06 6.07
CA THR A 3 8.04 -8.65 6.42
C THR A 3 9.09 -9.05 5.38
N THR A 4 8.88 -10.16 4.65
CA THR A 4 9.80 -10.61 3.60
C THR A 4 9.72 -9.70 2.38
N ALA A 5 8.52 -9.37 1.91
CA ALA A 5 8.33 -8.45 0.79
C ALA A 5 8.86 -7.04 1.12
N ILE A 6 8.59 -6.54 2.33
CA ILE A 6 9.10 -5.24 2.80
C ILE A 6 10.63 -5.21 2.78
N ARG A 7 11.29 -6.27 3.25
CA ARG A 7 12.75 -6.35 3.23
C ARG A 7 13.29 -6.33 1.81
N LYS A 8 12.77 -7.17 0.91
CA LYS A 8 13.16 -7.18 -0.51
C LYS A 8 13.00 -5.82 -1.18
N PHE A 9 11.87 -5.15 -0.91
CA PHE A 9 11.62 -3.81 -1.42
C PHE A 9 12.66 -2.79 -0.93
N ARG A 10 12.97 -2.80 0.36
CA ARG A 10 14.01 -1.94 0.96
C ARG A 10 15.41 -2.23 0.44
N ASP A 11 15.74 -3.50 0.23
CA ASP A 11 17.03 -3.92 -0.32
C ASP A 11 17.22 -3.35 -1.73
N LYS A 12 16.19 -3.40 -2.59
CA LYS A 12 16.22 -2.76 -3.92
C LYS A 12 16.45 -1.26 -3.83
N LEU A 13 15.72 -0.55 -2.95
CA LEU A 13 15.88 0.89 -2.76
C LEU A 13 17.28 1.24 -2.25
N SER A 14 17.82 0.48 -1.30
CA SER A 14 19.15 0.70 -0.75
C SER A 14 20.27 0.44 -1.78
N ALA A 15 19.99 -0.42 -2.76
CA ALA A 15 20.92 -0.71 -3.87
C ALA A 15 20.71 0.22 -5.07
N ASP A 16 19.93 1.30 -4.92
CA ASP A 16 19.57 2.24 -6.00
C ASP A 16 18.98 1.56 -7.24
N GLN A 17 18.22 0.48 -7.01
CA GLN A 17 17.53 -0.25 -8.07
C GLN A 17 16.12 0.32 -8.27
N PRO A 18 15.62 0.35 -9.52
CA PRO A 18 14.26 0.79 -9.78
C PRO A 18 13.24 -0.16 -9.16
N VAL A 19 12.19 0.40 -8.60
CA VAL A 19 11.01 -0.34 -8.10
C VAL A 19 9.78 0.07 -8.89
N TYR A 20 9.01 -0.90 -9.34
CA TYR A 20 7.83 -0.69 -10.16
C TYR A 20 6.58 -1.08 -9.40
N GLY A 21 5.52 -0.32 -9.58
CA GLY A 21 4.27 -0.60 -8.91
C GLY A 21 3.04 -0.07 -9.62
N LEU A 22 1.90 -0.29 -9.01
CA LEU A 22 0.61 0.10 -9.55
C LEU A 22 -0.21 0.89 -8.52
N TRP A 23 -0.77 2.01 -8.97
CA TRP A 23 -1.75 2.76 -8.20
C TRP A 23 -3.14 2.29 -8.57
N VAL A 24 -3.88 1.73 -7.60
CA VAL A 24 -5.16 1.04 -7.82
C VAL A 24 -6.30 1.91 -7.32
N THR A 25 -7.19 2.28 -8.24
CA THR A 25 -8.46 2.99 -7.99
C THR A 25 -9.68 2.15 -8.36
N LEU A 26 -9.46 0.95 -8.90
CA LEU A 26 -10.49 0.03 -9.36
C LEU A 26 -10.91 -0.94 -8.25
N GLU A 27 -12.20 -1.23 -8.16
CA GLU A 27 -12.80 -2.12 -7.16
C GLU A 27 -12.44 -3.61 -7.36
N SER A 28 -11.92 -3.97 -8.54
CA SER A 28 -11.65 -5.37 -8.89
C SER A 28 -10.28 -5.85 -8.37
N PRO A 29 -10.21 -6.79 -7.43
CA PRO A 29 -8.97 -7.41 -6.98
C PRO A 29 -8.16 -8.09 -8.09
N SER A 30 -8.78 -8.43 -9.23
CA SER A 30 -8.09 -9.05 -10.37
C SER A 30 -6.97 -8.16 -10.93
N ILE A 31 -7.10 -6.82 -10.82
CA ILE A 31 -6.01 -5.92 -11.22
C ILE A 31 -4.78 -6.11 -10.32
N THR A 32 -4.99 -6.35 -9.04
CA THR A 32 -3.93 -6.64 -8.08
C THR A 32 -3.31 -8.03 -8.32
N GLU A 33 -4.12 -9.03 -8.64
CA GLU A 33 -3.61 -10.36 -9.02
C GLU A 33 -2.71 -10.26 -10.26
N MET A 34 -3.09 -9.46 -11.26
CA MET A 34 -2.26 -9.20 -12.44
C MET A 34 -0.95 -8.49 -12.06
N ALA A 35 -0.99 -7.49 -11.19
CA ALA A 35 0.20 -6.80 -10.71
C ALA A 35 1.18 -7.76 -10.02
N VAL A 36 0.66 -8.65 -9.18
CA VAL A 36 1.44 -9.71 -8.52
C VAL A 36 2.03 -10.68 -9.54
N ALA A 37 1.23 -11.13 -10.51
CA ALA A 37 1.68 -12.06 -11.56
C ALA A 37 2.78 -11.46 -12.44
N LEU A 38 2.75 -10.15 -12.66
CA LEU A 38 3.78 -9.40 -13.39
C LEU A 38 5.04 -9.13 -12.53
N GLY A 39 5.01 -9.46 -11.25
CA GLY A 39 6.15 -9.25 -10.35
C GLY A 39 6.38 -7.79 -9.97
N LEU A 40 5.32 -6.98 -9.91
CA LEU A 40 5.45 -5.59 -9.45
C LEU A 40 5.88 -5.55 -7.98
N ASP A 41 6.74 -4.59 -7.64
CA ASP A 41 7.30 -4.48 -6.30
C ASP A 41 6.30 -3.95 -5.28
N TRP A 42 5.36 -3.10 -5.73
CA TRP A 42 4.38 -2.47 -4.85
C TRP A 42 3.04 -2.21 -5.54
N ILE A 43 1.99 -2.15 -4.73
CA ILE A 43 0.70 -1.56 -5.10
C ILE A 43 0.28 -0.54 -4.06
N VAL A 44 -0.43 0.50 -4.49
CA VAL A 44 -1.13 1.44 -3.61
C VAL A 44 -2.62 1.31 -3.88
N ILE A 45 -3.39 0.97 -2.87
CA ILE A 45 -4.85 0.94 -2.93
C ILE A 45 -5.36 2.28 -2.45
N ASP A 46 -6.06 2.98 -3.33
CA ASP A 46 -6.47 4.35 -3.13
C ASP A 46 -7.86 4.45 -2.48
N ALA A 47 -7.88 4.60 -1.15
CA ALA A 47 -9.11 4.81 -0.40
C ALA A 47 -9.50 6.31 -0.26
N GLU A 48 -8.76 7.22 -0.90
CA GLU A 48 -9.08 8.66 -0.92
C GLU A 48 -9.86 9.05 -2.17
N HIS A 49 -9.31 8.78 -3.36
CA HIS A 49 -9.89 9.20 -4.64
C HIS A 49 -10.48 8.05 -5.45
N GLY A 50 -10.34 6.81 -5.00
CA GLY A 50 -11.02 5.65 -5.55
C GLY A 50 -12.45 5.52 -4.99
N HIS A 51 -13.25 4.68 -5.66
CA HIS A 51 -14.59 4.30 -5.17
C HIS A 51 -14.54 3.07 -4.24
N LEU A 52 -13.38 2.76 -3.70
CA LEU A 52 -13.10 1.56 -2.92
C LEU A 52 -13.64 1.67 -1.50
N ASP A 53 -14.43 0.70 -1.10
CA ASP A 53 -14.81 0.51 0.30
C ASP A 53 -13.84 -0.45 1.03
N TRP A 54 -14.08 -0.68 2.32
CA TRP A 54 -13.23 -1.57 3.11
C TRP A 54 -13.32 -3.04 2.68
N ARG A 55 -14.41 -3.44 2.04
CA ARG A 55 -14.57 -4.79 1.48
C ARG A 55 -13.63 -4.96 0.28
N ASP A 56 -13.57 -3.95 -0.58
CA ASP A 56 -12.69 -3.95 -1.75
C ASP A 56 -11.23 -3.98 -1.32
N ILE A 57 -10.84 -3.15 -0.35
CA ILE A 57 -9.49 -3.13 0.22
C ILE A 57 -9.10 -4.53 0.73
N VAL A 58 -9.98 -5.21 1.48
CA VAL A 58 -9.72 -6.58 1.94
C VAL A 58 -9.56 -7.55 0.76
N GLY A 59 -10.33 -7.37 -0.31
CA GLY A 59 -10.20 -8.14 -1.55
C GLY A 59 -8.80 -8.00 -2.16
N HIS A 60 -8.33 -6.76 -2.31
CA HIS A 60 -6.98 -6.46 -2.81
C HIS A 60 -5.88 -7.01 -1.89
N MET A 61 -6.05 -6.92 -0.56
CA MET A 61 -5.10 -7.49 0.41
C MET A 61 -4.97 -9.02 0.25
N ARG A 62 -6.09 -9.71 -0.01
CA ARG A 62 -6.08 -11.16 -0.27
C ARG A 62 -5.33 -11.51 -1.55
N ALA A 63 -5.39 -10.67 -2.56
CA ALA A 63 -4.71 -10.88 -3.83
C ALA A 63 -3.18 -10.77 -3.71
N VAL A 64 -2.65 -9.99 -2.76
CA VAL A 64 -1.18 -9.87 -2.54
C VAL A 64 -0.64 -10.84 -1.51
N VAL A 65 -1.50 -11.53 -0.77
CA VAL A 65 -1.05 -12.44 0.29
C VAL A 65 -0.12 -13.50 -0.28
N ARG A 66 1.03 -13.73 0.37
CA ARG A 66 2.08 -14.67 -0.05
C ARG A 66 2.80 -14.30 -1.36
N SER A 67 2.77 -13.03 -1.76
CA SER A 67 3.58 -12.52 -2.87
C SER A 67 4.79 -11.73 -2.35
N ASP A 68 5.66 -11.31 -3.27
CA ASP A 68 6.77 -10.40 -2.99
C ASP A 68 6.38 -8.93 -3.20
N THR A 69 5.14 -8.66 -3.57
CA THR A 69 4.58 -7.31 -3.78
C THR A 69 4.13 -6.74 -2.43
N ILE A 70 4.59 -5.54 -2.07
CA ILE A 70 4.08 -4.84 -0.89
C ILE A 70 2.75 -4.14 -1.22
N ALA A 71 1.83 -4.12 -0.25
CA ALA A 71 0.55 -3.48 -0.39
C ALA A 71 0.42 -2.29 0.57
N LEU A 72 0.23 -1.10 0.02
CA LEU A 72 0.01 0.13 0.74
C LEU A 72 -1.44 0.59 0.58
N VAL A 73 -1.99 1.25 1.60
CA VAL A 73 -3.31 1.90 1.51
C VAL A 73 -3.13 3.40 1.63
N ARG A 74 -3.62 4.17 0.66
CA ARG A 74 -3.76 5.61 0.82
C ARG A 74 -5.09 5.91 1.48
N ILE A 75 -5.04 6.50 2.67
CA ILE A 75 -6.21 6.94 3.44
C ILE A 75 -6.62 8.36 3.04
N ALA A 76 -7.87 8.74 3.35
CA ALA A 76 -8.41 10.04 2.95
C ALA A 76 -7.85 11.23 3.75
N GLU A 77 -7.40 11.00 4.99
CA GLU A 77 -6.91 12.05 5.89
C GLU A 77 -6.03 11.47 6.99
N LEU A 78 -5.28 12.32 7.69
CA LEU A 78 -4.53 11.90 8.88
C LEU A 78 -5.49 11.57 10.03
N ASN A 79 -5.84 10.30 10.15
CA ASN A 79 -6.77 9.81 11.14
C ASN A 79 -6.30 8.47 11.72
N GLY A 80 -6.10 8.41 13.04
CA GLY A 80 -5.59 7.22 13.71
C GLY A 80 -6.48 5.99 13.55
N ALA A 81 -7.80 6.15 13.44
CA ALA A 81 -8.72 5.04 13.22
C ALA A 81 -8.59 4.47 11.80
N LEU A 82 -8.40 5.34 10.78
CA LEU A 82 -8.15 4.92 9.41
C LEU A 82 -6.80 4.21 9.28
N ILE A 83 -5.75 4.73 9.92
CA ILE A 83 -4.43 4.09 9.97
C ILE A 83 -4.53 2.69 10.58
N LYS A 84 -5.12 2.61 11.77
CA LYS A 84 -5.30 1.33 12.46
C LYS A 84 -6.06 0.33 11.59
N ARG A 85 -7.20 0.76 11.03
CA ARG A 85 -8.04 -0.11 10.20
C ARG A 85 -7.32 -0.60 8.95
N SER A 86 -6.54 0.26 8.30
CA SER A 86 -5.71 -0.13 7.14
C SER A 86 -4.71 -1.23 7.50
N LEU A 87 -4.00 -1.06 8.62
CA LEU A 87 -3.04 -2.05 9.08
C LEU A 87 -3.72 -3.36 9.51
N ASP A 88 -4.91 -3.29 10.13
CA ASP A 88 -5.70 -4.46 10.51
C ASP A 88 -6.18 -5.27 9.30
N THR A 89 -6.32 -4.67 8.10
CA THR A 89 -6.61 -5.42 6.85
C THR A 89 -5.41 -6.20 6.33
N GLY A 90 -4.22 -5.97 6.86
CA GLY A 90 -2.98 -6.62 6.45
C GLY A 90 -2.09 -5.76 5.57
N ALA A 91 -2.39 -4.47 5.40
CA ALA A 91 -1.54 -3.54 4.65
C ALA A 91 -0.12 -3.50 5.22
N ASP A 92 0.86 -3.38 4.34
CA ASP A 92 2.28 -3.28 4.68
C ASP A 92 2.69 -1.86 5.09
N GLY A 93 1.85 -0.87 4.75
CA GLY A 93 2.02 0.52 5.14
C GLY A 93 0.81 1.37 4.74
N VAL A 94 0.86 2.64 5.15
CA VAL A 94 -0.21 3.62 4.90
C VAL A 94 0.40 4.87 4.29
N ILE A 95 -0.27 5.43 3.26
CA ILE A 95 0.04 6.74 2.71
C ILE A 95 -0.97 7.74 3.25
N VAL A 96 -0.46 8.79 3.90
CA VAL A 96 -1.29 9.87 4.44
C VAL A 96 -1.15 11.11 3.54
N PRO A 97 -2.23 11.59 2.93
CA PRO A 97 -2.19 12.76 2.07
C PRO A 97 -2.10 14.06 2.88
N LEU A 98 -1.65 15.12 2.23
CA LEU A 98 -1.73 16.51 2.71
C LEU A 98 -1.28 16.71 4.16
N LEU A 99 -0.14 16.13 4.53
CA LEU A 99 0.46 16.40 5.84
C LEU A 99 0.94 17.86 5.89
N VAL A 100 0.12 18.74 6.47
CA VAL A 100 0.53 20.11 6.81
C VAL A 100 1.10 20.04 8.23
N THR A 101 2.41 20.04 8.35
CA THR A 101 3.06 20.12 9.66
C THR A 101 3.45 21.57 9.93
N ASN A 102 2.81 22.20 10.90
CA ASN A 102 3.33 23.43 11.51
C ASN A 102 4.45 23.14 12.55
N CYS A 103 4.88 21.92 12.61
CA CYS A 103 5.92 21.47 13.55
C CYS A 103 7.04 20.79 12.78
N CYS A 104 8.26 21.28 12.98
CA CYS A 104 9.49 20.67 12.47
C CYS A 104 9.67 19.29 13.12
N VAL A 105 9.02 18.27 12.61
CA VAL A 105 9.36 16.88 12.93
C VAL A 105 10.20 16.36 11.78
N PRO A 106 11.48 16.02 12.01
CA PRO A 106 12.27 15.38 10.98
C PRO A 106 11.66 14.01 10.69
N PHE A 107 11.20 13.81 9.46
CA PHE A 107 10.82 12.48 8.97
C PHE A 107 12.10 11.69 8.66
N TRP A 108 12.28 10.61 9.37
CA TRP A 108 13.29 9.58 9.08
C TRP A 108 12.59 8.32 8.54
#